data_c62c2d991b3010354ed4c4290d244bbb
#
_entry.id   c62c2d991b3010354ed4c4290d244bbb
#
_cell.length_a   1.000
_cell.length_b   1.000
_cell.length_c   1.000
_cell.angle_alpha   90.00
_cell.angle_beta   90.00
_cell.angle_gamma   90.00
#
_symmetry.space_group_name_H-M   'P 1'
#
loop_
_entity.id
_entity.type
_entity.pdbx_description
1 polymer ?
#
loop_
_entity_poly.entity_id
_entity_poly.type
_entity_poly.pdbx_seq_one_letter_code
_entity_poly.pdbx_strand_id
1 'polypeptide(L)'
;QKAVIRYVSTNGNRVLTTDEVTGKSGEAIAYSTTSQITEFKKQGYNLVSDEFTAGGAKVYDYDTARDQVYTVTLSERVEPVNPDNPSPQPNTPVNPGQPDSPRWPGTVENLDNKESVSRTIHYVYEDGSKAKDDVVETLNFKRWSNVNLVTGHIDFQDWTTNDDTFDKVV
;
A
#
# COMPACT_ATOMS: atom_id res chain seq x y z
N GLN A 1 14.91 27.15 25.16
CA GLN A 1 14.37 25.80 25.15
C GLN A 1 14.32 25.25 23.74
N LYS A 2 14.38 23.92 23.61
CA LYS A 2 14.28 23.21 22.35
C LYS A 2 13.15 22.17 22.39
N ALA A 3 12.34 22.13 21.36
CA ALA A 3 11.39 21.08 21.11
C ALA A 3 11.78 20.29 19.84
N VAL A 4 11.68 18.99 19.93
CA VAL A 4 12.03 18.04 18.89
C VAL A 4 10.77 17.28 18.48
N ILE A 5 10.41 17.34 17.22
CA ILE A 5 9.26 16.62 16.66
C ILE A 5 9.82 15.47 15.82
N ARG A 6 9.58 14.23 16.24
CA ARG A 6 10.04 13.02 15.56
C ARG A 6 8.90 12.38 14.81
N TYR A 7 9.11 12.11 13.54
CA TYR A 7 8.20 11.34 12.70
C TYR A 7 8.72 9.91 12.62
N VAL A 8 7.95 8.95 13.11
CA VAL A 8 8.39 7.57 13.31
C VAL A 8 7.44 6.60 12.60
N SER A 9 8.00 5.67 11.84
CA SER A 9 7.24 4.56 11.26
C SER A 9 7.03 3.46 12.30
N THR A 10 5.82 2.89 12.34
CA THR A 10 5.54 1.67 13.13
C THR A 10 6.34 0.46 12.65
N ASN A 11 6.81 0.48 11.40
CA ASN A 11 7.68 -0.56 10.87
C ASN A 11 9.10 -0.39 11.43
N GLY A 12 9.42 -1.18 12.44
CA GLY A 12 10.72 -1.19 13.11
C GLY A 12 11.02 0.05 13.96
N ASN A 13 10.01 0.87 14.29
CA ASN A 13 10.15 2.13 15.03
C ASN A 13 11.20 3.06 14.41
N ARG A 14 11.30 3.06 13.09
CA ARG A 14 12.30 3.82 12.35
C ARG A 14 11.94 5.30 12.32
N VAL A 15 12.89 6.16 12.71
CA VAL A 15 12.75 7.60 12.55
C VAL A 15 12.83 7.96 11.06
N LEU A 16 11.77 8.59 10.55
CA LEU A 16 11.67 9.02 9.14
C LEU A 16 12.29 10.40 8.95
N THR A 17 11.97 11.32 9.85
CA THR A 17 12.57 12.66 9.92
C THR A 17 12.40 13.24 11.31
N THR A 18 13.12 14.33 11.57
CA THR A 18 13.07 15.07 12.84
C THR A 18 13.15 16.56 12.55
N ASP A 19 12.21 17.31 13.12
CA ASP A 19 12.25 18.78 13.10
C ASP A 19 12.59 19.31 14.49
N GLU A 20 13.35 20.39 14.55
CA GLU A 20 13.74 21.06 15.77
C GLU A 20 13.31 22.52 15.75
N VAL A 21 12.70 22.97 16.82
CA VAL A 21 12.31 24.36 17.02
C VAL A 21 12.77 24.85 18.38
N THR A 22 13.12 26.14 18.46
CA THR A 22 13.63 26.75 19.69
C THR A 22 12.85 28.00 20.06
N GLY A 23 12.76 28.28 21.36
CA GLY A 23 12.06 29.44 21.89
C GLY A 23 12.36 29.63 23.37
N LYS A 24 11.70 30.60 24.00
CA LYS A 24 11.84 30.86 25.43
C LYS A 24 10.83 30.06 26.23
N SER A 25 11.20 29.67 27.44
CA SER A 25 10.30 29.01 28.39
C SER A 25 8.99 29.79 28.54
N GLY A 26 7.86 29.07 28.48
CA GLY A 26 6.53 29.64 28.60
C GLY A 26 5.95 30.22 27.29
N GLU A 27 6.76 30.40 26.25
CA GLU A 27 6.26 30.81 24.92
C GLU A 27 5.58 29.64 24.21
N ALA A 28 4.57 29.95 23.39
CA ALA A 28 3.94 28.96 22.54
C ALA A 28 4.93 28.41 21.50
N ILE A 29 4.91 27.11 21.26
CA ILE A 29 5.71 26.49 20.21
C ILE A 29 5.03 26.74 18.86
N ALA A 30 5.58 27.66 18.07
CA ALA A 30 5.07 28.02 16.75
C ALA A 30 5.50 26.96 15.70
N TYR A 31 4.81 25.82 15.69
CA TYR A 31 5.05 24.72 14.77
C TYR A 31 3.74 24.07 14.38
N SER A 32 3.70 23.46 13.21
CA SER A 32 2.57 22.66 12.74
C SER A 32 3.08 21.39 12.06
N THR A 33 2.52 20.26 12.47
CA THR A 33 2.81 18.94 11.89
C THR A 33 2.10 18.70 10.55
N THR A 34 1.11 19.54 10.20
CA THR A 34 0.19 19.32 9.08
C THR A 34 0.90 19.14 7.74
N SER A 35 1.85 20.01 7.41
CA SER A 35 2.57 19.94 6.13
C SER A 35 3.37 18.66 5.99
N GLN A 36 4.10 18.29 7.04
CA GLN A 36 4.93 17.07 7.03
C GLN A 36 4.07 15.81 6.98
N ILE A 37 2.95 15.78 7.71
CA ILE A 37 1.99 14.68 7.67
C ILE A 37 1.38 14.55 6.26
N THR A 38 1.04 15.67 5.62
CA THR A 38 0.52 15.67 4.24
C THR A 38 1.54 15.08 3.26
N GLU A 39 2.82 15.45 3.38
CA GLU A 39 3.87 14.87 2.53
C GLU A 39 4.04 13.36 2.77
N PHE A 40 3.99 12.89 4.01
CA PHE A 40 4.03 11.46 4.30
C PHE A 40 2.81 10.72 3.76
N LYS A 41 1.61 11.30 3.81
CA LYS A 41 0.42 10.70 3.19
C LYS A 41 0.59 10.52 1.68
N LYS A 42 1.16 11.50 0.98
CA LYS A 42 1.50 11.39 -0.44
C LYS A 42 2.51 10.28 -0.72
N GLN A 43 3.39 9.99 0.23
CA GLN A 43 4.38 8.91 0.15
C GLN A 43 3.81 7.53 0.49
N GLY A 44 2.55 7.43 0.89
CA GLY A 44 1.88 6.17 1.20
C GLY A 44 1.76 5.83 2.68
N TYR A 45 1.99 6.79 3.58
CA TYR A 45 1.80 6.59 5.01
C TYR A 45 0.39 6.98 5.48
N ASN A 46 -0.06 6.34 6.55
CA ASN A 46 -1.21 6.75 7.35
C ASN A 46 -0.74 7.37 8.65
N LEU A 47 -1.44 8.40 9.14
CA LEU A 47 -1.24 8.92 10.48
C LEU A 47 -1.85 7.98 11.52
N VAL A 48 -1.06 7.57 12.50
CA VAL A 48 -1.50 6.77 13.64
C VAL A 48 -1.76 7.66 14.86
N SER A 49 -0.81 8.53 15.19
CA SER A 49 -0.94 9.48 16.30
C SER A 49 -0.03 10.69 16.10
N ASP A 50 -0.43 11.81 16.70
CA ASP A 50 0.32 13.06 16.70
C ASP A 50 0.33 13.62 18.12
N GLU A 51 1.43 13.41 18.85
CA GLU A 51 1.59 13.90 20.22
C GLU A 51 1.71 15.42 20.28
N PHE A 52 2.16 16.06 19.20
CA PHE A 52 2.30 17.50 19.19
C PHE A 52 0.95 18.21 19.20
N THR A 53 -0.05 17.70 18.50
CA THR A 53 -1.40 18.28 18.47
C THR A 53 -2.31 17.73 19.56
N ALA A 54 -2.02 16.56 20.12
CA ALA A 54 -2.82 15.95 21.18
C ALA A 54 -2.79 16.83 22.45
N GLY A 55 -3.96 17.08 23.02
CA GLY A 55 -4.10 17.85 24.26
C GLY A 55 -3.94 19.37 24.10
N GLY A 56 -3.98 19.89 22.86
CA GLY A 56 -3.97 21.32 22.58
C GLY A 56 -2.59 21.91 22.35
N ALA A 57 -2.53 23.26 22.33
CA ALA A 57 -1.31 24.02 22.03
C ALA A 57 -0.18 23.69 23.03
N LYS A 58 1.02 23.58 22.49
CA LYS A 58 2.24 23.32 23.27
C LYS A 58 2.98 24.61 23.57
N VAL A 59 3.62 24.63 24.74
CA VAL A 59 4.51 25.69 25.15
C VAL A 59 5.87 25.14 25.53
N TYR A 60 6.93 25.95 25.37
CA TYR A 60 8.25 25.57 25.85
C TYR A 60 8.23 25.45 27.37
N ASP A 61 8.73 24.37 27.90
CA ASP A 61 8.84 24.13 29.34
C ASP A 61 9.99 24.93 29.98
N TYR A 62 10.28 24.66 31.24
CA TYR A 62 11.35 25.31 32.02
C TYR A 62 12.52 24.35 32.29
N ASP A 63 12.49 23.12 31.75
CA ASP A 63 13.56 22.14 31.93
C ASP A 63 14.68 22.42 30.91
N THR A 64 15.73 23.10 31.37
CA THR A 64 16.90 23.44 30.53
C THR A 64 17.86 22.27 30.34
N ALA A 65 17.65 21.15 31.03
CA ALA A 65 18.51 19.99 30.96
C ALA A 65 18.08 18.97 29.88
N ARG A 66 16.83 19.08 29.43
CA ARG A 66 16.23 18.13 28.47
C ARG A 66 15.46 18.85 27.38
N ASP A 67 15.55 18.33 26.18
CA ASP A 67 14.69 18.74 25.07
C ASP A 67 13.27 18.16 25.26
N GLN A 68 12.25 18.96 24.91
CA GLN A 68 10.89 18.43 24.80
C GLN A 68 10.79 17.61 23.52
N VAL A 69 10.30 16.38 23.62
CA VAL A 69 10.18 15.49 22.46
C VAL A 69 8.72 15.14 22.24
N TYR A 70 8.25 15.31 21.00
CA TYR A 70 6.93 14.91 20.55
C TYR A 70 7.08 13.92 19.41
N THR A 71 6.30 12.83 19.46
CA THR A 71 6.35 11.79 18.42
C THR A 71 5.10 11.85 17.57
N VAL A 72 5.29 11.88 16.26
CA VAL A 72 4.25 11.66 15.26
C VAL A 72 4.45 10.26 14.69
N THR A 73 3.49 9.40 14.93
CA THR A 73 3.57 7.99 14.52
C THR A 73 2.81 7.77 13.23
N LEU A 74 3.47 7.14 12.29
CA LEU A 74 2.99 6.84 10.95
C LEU A 74 3.06 5.33 10.68
N SER A 75 2.11 4.80 9.94
CA SER A 75 2.13 3.42 9.46
C SER A 75 2.17 3.38 7.92
N GLU A 76 2.77 2.34 7.36
CA GLU A 76 2.72 2.11 5.93
C GLU A 76 1.30 1.69 5.53
N ARG A 77 0.74 2.35 4.51
CA ARG A 77 -0.58 2.02 3.98
C ARG A 77 -0.46 0.84 3.03
N VAL A 78 -1.29 -0.16 3.27
CA VAL A 78 -1.45 -1.33 2.41
C VAL A 78 -2.81 -1.26 1.75
N GLU A 79 -2.85 -1.31 0.42
CA GLU A 79 -4.07 -1.18 -0.36
C GLU A 79 -4.42 -2.52 -1.01
N PRO A 80 -5.64 -3.05 -0.78
CA PRO A 80 -6.09 -4.27 -1.44
C PRO A 80 -6.43 -4.01 -2.91
N VAL A 81 -6.07 -4.95 -3.78
CA VAL A 81 -6.42 -4.94 -5.20
C VAL A 81 -7.35 -6.11 -5.50
N ASN A 82 -8.56 -5.76 -5.91
CA ASN A 82 -9.57 -6.74 -6.32
C ASN A 82 -9.29 -7.17 -7.77
N PRO A 83 -9.16 -8.49 -8.05
CA PRO A 83 -8.93 -9.00 -9.40
C PRO A 83 -10.07 -8.71 -10.38
N ASP A 84 -11.28 -8.44 -9.89
CA ASP A 84 -12.44 -8.14 -10.73
C ASP A 84 -12.51 -6.68 -11.19
N ASN A 85 -11.71 -5.80 -10.59
CA ASN A 85 -11.59 -4.42 -10.98
C ASN A 85 -10.46 -4.22 -12.01
N PRO A 86 -10.48 -3.14 -12.79
CA PRO A 86 -9.35 -2.77 -13.63
C PRO A 86 -8.06 -2.68 -12.81
N SER A 87 -6.96 -3.24 -13.35
CA SER A 87 -5.66 -3.18 -12.68
C SER A 87 -5.21 -1.73 -12.49
N PRO A 88 -4.71 -1.38 -11.29
CA PRO A 88 -4.17 -0.05 -11.07
C PRO A 88 -2.96 0.19 -11.98
N GLN A 89 -2.81 1.44 -12.43
CA GLN A 89 -1.68 1.84 -13.26
C GLN A 89 -0.62 2.54 -12.41
N PRO A 90 0.67 2.28 -12.66
CA PRO A 90 1.76 2.95 -11.96
C PRO A 90 1.62 4.46 -12.01
N ASN A 91 1.99 5.11 -10.92
CA ASN A 91 2.02 6.57 -10.79
C ASN A 91 0.65 7.27 -10.98
N THR A 92 -0.46 6.54 -10.88
CA THR A 92 -1.80 7.13 -10.82
C THR A 92 -2.26 7.28 -9.38
N PRO A 93 -3.14 8.26 -9.06
CA PRO A 93 -3.64 8.43 -7.70
C PRO A 93 -4.40 7.19 -7.22
N VAL A 94 -4.12 6.75 -6.00
CA VAL A 94 -4.88 5.67 -5.33
C VAL A 94 -6.30 6.14 -5.03
N ASN A 95 -6.43 7.39 -4.59
CA ASN A 95 -7.72 8.04 -4.34
C ASN A 95 -7.88 9.23 -5.29
N PRO A 96 -8.43 9.04 -6.49
CA PRO A 96 -8.65 10.13 -7.45
C PRO A 96 -9.47 11.28 -6.83
N GLY A 97 -9.05 12.50 -7.08
CA GLY A 97 -9.72 13.71 -6.56
C GLY A 97 -9.26 14.15 -5.16
N GLN A 98 -8.42 13.39 -4.48
CA GLN A 98 -7.82 13.80 -3.20
C GLN A 98 -6.41 14.37 -3.44
N PRO A 99 -6.12 15.63 -3.04
CA PRO A 99 -4.82 16.27 -3.31
C PRO A 99 -3.63 15.61 -2.63
N ASP A 100 -3.86 14.95 -1.48
CA ASP A 100 -2.85 14.24 -0.69
C ASP A 100 -2.84 12.73 -0.95
N SER A 101 -3.53 12.27 -2.00
CA SER A 101 -3.53 10.85 -2.37
C SER A 101 -2.13 10.36 -2.68
N PRO A 102 -1.70 9.22 -2.13
CA PRO A 102 -0.54 8.52 -2.64
C PRO A 102 -0.79 8.04 -4.07
N ARG A 103 0.30 7.68 -4.75
CA ARG A 103 0.25 7.10 -6.10
C ARG A 103 0.61 5.63 -6.04
N TRP A 104 0.02 4.87 -6.94
CA TRP A 104 0.37 3.46 -7.10
C TRP A 104 1.85 3.31 -7.43
N PRO A 105 2.58 2.42 -6.72
CA PRO A 105 3.99 2.16 -7.00
C PRO A 105 4.19 1.48 -8.36
N GLY A 106 5.40 1.56 -8.90
CA GLY A 106 5.75 0.93 -10.18
C GLY A 106 5.55 -0.58 -10.22
N THR A 107 5.63 -1.23 -9.06
CA THR A 107 5.46 -2.69 -8.94
C THR A 107 4.08 -3.20 -9.36
N VAL A 108 3.04 -2.34 -9.41
CA VAL A 108 1.71 -2.75 -9.86
C VAL A 108 1.66 -3.12 -11.35
N GLU A 109 2.69 -2.80 -12.14
CA GLU A 109 2.84 -3.33 -13.49
C GLU A 109 2.92 -4.86 -13.53
N ASN A 110 3.41 -5.46 -12.45
CA ASN A 110 3.61 -6.89 -12.32
C ASN A 110 2.52 -7.57 -11.47
N LEU A 111 1.34 -6.97 -11.37
CA LEU A 111 0.21 -7.61 -10.69
C LEU A 111 -0.22 -8.85 -11.47
N ASP A 112 0.00 -10.01 -10.86
CA ASP A 112 -0.40 -11.32 -11.37
C ASP A 112 -1.63 -11.80 -10.59
N ASN A 113 -2.77 -11.18 -10.87
CA ASN A 113 -4.03 -11.43 -10.17
C ASN A 113 -4.98 -12.36 -10.93
N LYS A 114 -4.67 -12.70 -12.18
CA LYS A 114 -5.46 -13.59 -13.04
C LYS A 114 -4.56 -14.56 -13.76
N GLU A 115 -5.00 -15.80 -13.83
CA GLU A 115 -4.30 -16.89 -14.52
C GLU A 115 -5.33 -17.73 -15.25
N SER A 116 -4.96 -18.31 -16.38
CA SER A 116 -5.80 -19.26 -17.09
C SER A 116 -4.99 -20.45 -17.57
N VAL A 117 -5.61 -21.62 -17.49
CA VAL A 117 -5.03 -22.88 -17.98
C VAL A 117 -6.00 -23.47 -19.00
N SER A 118 -5.50 -23.78 -20.19
CA SER A 118 -6.30 -24.34 -21.27
C SER A 118 -5.87 -25.76 -21.61
N ARG A 119 -6.85 -26.60 -21.91
CA ARG A 119 -6.66 -27.93 -22.49
C ARG A 119 -7.30 -27.95 -23.85
N THR A 120 -6.55 -28.43 -24.86
CA THR A 120 -7.08 -28.72 -26.18
C THR A 120 -7.09 -30.22 -26.41
N ILE A 121 -8.23 -30.78 -26.84
CA ILE A 121 -8.40 -32.18 -27.18
C ILE A 121 -8.52 -32.29 -28.68
N HIS A 122 -7.56 -32.98 -29.31
CA HIS A 122 -7.56 -33.28 -30.72
C HIS A 122 -8.12 -34.66 -30.97
N TYR A 123 -9.14 -34.77 -31.80
CA TYR A 123 -9.71 -36.04 -32.23
C TYR A 123 -9.18 -36.39 -33.61
N VAL A 124 -8.39 -37.46 -33.69
CA VAL A 124 -7.73 -37.88 -34.92
C VAL A 124 -8.01 -39.38 -35.21
N TYR A 125 -8.02 -39.71 -36.47
CA TYR A 125 -7.98 -41.09 -36.94
C TYR A 125 -6.59 -41.70 -36.80
N GLU A 126 -6.44 -43.01 -36.96
CA GLU A 126 -5.13 -43.70 -36.92
C GLU A 126 -4.14 -43.16 -37.95
N ASP A 127 -4.62 -42.66 -39.09
CA ASP A 127 -3.80 -42.06 -40.14
C ASP A 127 -3.38 -40.61 -39.81
N GLY A 128 -3.76 -40.06 -38.65
CA GLY A 128 -3.46 -38.70 -38.21
C GLY A 128 -4.43 -37.67 -38.79
N SER A 129 -5.38 -38.02 -39.61
CA SER A 129 -6.38 -37.08 -40.14
C SER A 129 -7.41 -36.70 -39.04
N LYS A 130 -7.97 -35.49 -39.18
CA LYS A 130 -8.95 -34.96 -38.25
C LYS A 130 -10.23 -35.76 -38.26
N ALA A 131 -10.64 -36.29 -37.11
CA ALA A 131 -11.86 -37.06 -36.96
C ALA A 131 -13.05 -36.20 -36.52
N LYS A 132 -12.79 -35.16 -35.70
CA LYS A 132 -13.80 -34.26 -35.12
C LYS A 132 -13.11 -32.93 -34.83
N ASP A 133 -13.89 -31.86 -34.67
CA ASP A 133 -13.38 -30.58 -34.23
C ASP A 133 -12.76 -30.67 -32.84
N ASP A 134 -11.69 -29.90 -32.64
CA ASP A 134 -11.00 -29.78 -31.37
C ASP A 134 -11.96 -29.25 -30.30
N VAL A 135 -11.78 -29.73 -29.09
CA VAL A 135 -12.46 -29.23 -27.92
C VAL A 135 -11.44 -28.46 -27.08
N VAL A 136 -11.71 -27.18 -26.83
CA VAL A 136 -10.89 -26.34 -25.98
C VAL A 136 -11.66 -26.03 -24.71
N GLU A 137 -11.05 -26.30 -23.57
CA GLU A 137 -11.55 -25.92 -22.25
C GLU A 137 -10.53 -24.99 -21.59
N THR A 138 -11.03 -24.00 -20.87
CA THR A 138 -10.18 -23.03 -20.14
C THR A 138 -10.68 -22.91 -18.71
N LEU A 139 -9.77 -23.09 -17.76
CA LEU A 139 -9.97 -22.84 -16.35
C LEU A 139 -9.41 -21.47 -16.02
N ASN A 140 -10.17 -20.63 -15.33
CA ASN A 140 -9.79 -19.29 -14.94
C ASN A 140 -9.62 -19.20 -13.42
N PHE A 141 -8.50 -18.62 -13.01
CA PHE A 141 -8.14 -18.40 -11.63
C PHE A 141 -7.97 -16.90 -11.39
N LYS A 142 -8.30 -16.47 -10.20
CA LYS A 142 -8.08 -15.09 -9.75
C LYS A 142 -7.65 -15.06 -8.29
N ARG A 143 -6.93 -14.01 -7.91
CA ARG A 143 -6.52 -13.77 -6.53
C ARG A 143 -6.47 -12.28 -6.23
N TRP A 144 -6.75 -11.95 -4.97
CA TRP A 144 -6.50 -10.63 -4.44
C TRP A 144 -5.01 -10.44 -4.17
N SER A 145 -4.58 -9.19 -4.15
CA SER A 145 -3.26 -8.81 -3.68
C SER A 145 -3.35 -7.60 -2.78
N ASN A 146 -2.33 -7.42 -1.92
CA ASN A 146 -2.17 -6.27 -1.06
C ASN A 146 -0.88 -5.56 -1.44
N VAL A 147 -0.99 -4.27 -1.78
CA VAL A 147 0.14 -3.46 -2.23
C VAL A 147 0.54 -2.49 -1.12
N ASN A 148 1.77 -2.59 -0.63
CA ASN A 148 2.35 -1.61 0.26
C ASN A 148 2.71 -0.35 -0.54
N LEU A 149 2.04 0.77 -0.26
CA LEU A 149 2.19 1.99 -1.04
C LEU A 149 3.52 2.72 -0.78
N VAL A 150 4.20 2.42 0.32
CA VAL A 150 5.52 2.99 0.64
C VAL A 150 6.65 2.20 -0.02
N THR A 151 6.63 0.87 0.12
CA THR A 151 7.72 -0.01 -0.33
C THR A 151 7.49 -0.59 -1.71
N GLY A 152 6.24 -0.61 -2.19
CA GLY A 152 5.84 -1.28 -3.42
C GLY A 152 5.72 -2.80 -3.29
N HIS A 153 5.94 -3.36 -2.09
CA HIS A 153 5.80 -4.80 -1.88
C HIS A 153 4.37 -5.27 -2.16
N ILE A 154 4.23 -6.41 -2.82
CA ILE A 154 2.94 -7.02 -3.14
C ILE A 154 2.86 -8.38 -2.46
N ASP A 155 1.85 -8.54 -1.60
CA ASP A 155 1.44 -9.81 -1.04
C ASP A 155 0.27 -10.37 -1.83
N PHE A 156 0.43 -11.53 -2.45
CA PHE A 156 -0.63 -12.23 -3.16
C PHE A 156 -1.37 -13.18 -2.21
N GLN A 157 -2.70 -13.15 -2.29
CA GLN A 157 -3.54 -14.12 -1.60
C GLN A 157 -3.63 -15.43 -2.41
N ASP A 158 -4.29 -16.44 -1.87
CA ASP A 158 -4.49 -17.71 -2.53
C ASP A 158 -5.33 -17.57 -3.80
N TRP A 159 -4.99 -18.37 -4.80
CA TRP A 159 -5.80 -18.50 -5.99
C TRP A 159 -7.20 -19.03 -5.69
N THR A 160 -8.19 -18.46 -6.33
CA THR A 160 -9.59 -18.89 -6.28
C THR A 160 -10.10 -19.16 -7.69
N THR A 161 -11.00 -20.14 -7.81
CA THR A 161 -11.65 -20.51 -9.07
C THR A 161 -13.03 -21.07 -8.81
N ASN A 162 -13.91 -20.97 -9.80
CA ASN A 162 -15.21 -21.63 -9.78
C ASN A 162 -15.14 -23.08 -10.27
N ASP A 163 -14.07 -23.43 -10.98
CA ASP A 163 -13.82 -24.77 -11.50
C ASP A 163 -12.31 -25.03 -11.54
N ASP A 164 -11.85 -26.03 -10.84
CA ASP A 164 -10.45 -26.42 -10.70
C ASP A 164 -10.08 -27.69 -11.46
N THR A 165 -11.04 -28.28 -12.18
CA THR A 165 -10.86 -29.52 -12.89
C THR A 165 -11.41 -29.44 -14.31
N PHE A 166 -10.67 -30.03 -15.24
CA PHE A 166 -11.18 -30.23 -16.60
C PHE A 166 -12.23 -31.37 -16.64
N ASP A 167 -13.25 -31.19 -17.48
CA ASP A 167 -14.26 -32.21 -17.70
C ASP A 167 -13.66 -33.53 -18.19
N LYS A 168 -14.30 -34.62 -17.84
CA LYS A 168 -13.91 -35.92 -18.40
C LYS A 168 -14.13 -35.94 -19.90
N VAL A 169 -13.14 -36.45 -20.61
CA VAL A 169 -13.29 -36.79 -22.02
C VAL A 169 -14.10 -38.09 -22.12
N VAL A 170 -15.22 -38.03 -22.80
CA VAL A 170 -16.11 -39.17 -23.05
C VAL A 170 -15.96 -39.62 -24.49
#